data_8bbf1f701ef1f3bceaa12262ec062159
#
_entry.id   8bbf1f701ef1f3bceaa12262ec062159
#
_cell.length_a   1.000
_cell.length_b   1.000
_cell.length_c   1.000
_cell.angle_alpha   90.00
_cell.angle_beta   90.00
_cell.angle_gamma   90.00
#
_symmetry.space_group_name_H-M   'P 1'
#
loop_
_entity.id
_entity.type
_entity.pdbx_description
1 polymer ?
#
loop_
_entity_poly.entity_id
_entity_poly.type
_entity_poly.pdbx_seq_one_letter_code
_entity_poly.pdbx_strand_id
1 'polypeptide(L)'
;MNQTISKILERRSIRAYLPEQIPEDSLQQIIEAGLAAPTGMNRQSCKFTVLQGEPHQRLTLAITKAVLEGNLHFRAKDESYRCNYNAPTWILVSEDRENKIGYADCACALENMMLAATALGLGSCWVNQVYPTCDMPEIREILTSFGIPEGHIMYCSVAIGYAAETPRELERKEGRVIRP
;
A
#
# COMPACT_ATOMS: atom_id res chain seq x y z
N MET A 1 7.96 -19.96 19.25
CA MET A 1 8.45 -19.27 18.04
C MET A 1 8.77 -17.83 18.44
N ASN A 2 9.79 -17.19 17.81
CA ASN A 2 10.06 -15.77 18.04
C ASN A 2 8.86 -14.92 17.62
N GLN A 3 8.52 -13.87 18.39
CA GLN A 3 7.33 -13.05 18.15
C GLN A 3 7.35 -12.38 16.77
N THR A 4 8.49 -11.87 16.33
CA THR A 4 8.64 -11.27 15.00
C THR A 4 8.36 -12.28 13.90
N ILE A 5 8.93 -13.48 14.01
CA ILE A 5 8.70 -14.57 13.05
C ILE A 5 7.22 -14.96 13.02
N SER A 6 6.57 -15.00 14.18
CA SER A 6 5.12 -15.28 14.27
C SER A 6 4.33 -14.26 13.44
N LYS A 7 4.59 -12.96 13.62
CA LYS A 7 3.89 -11.89 12.89
C LYS A 7 4.12 -11.94 11.37
N ILE A 8 5.34 -12.26 10.93
CA ILE A 8 5.65 -12.48 9.51
C ILE A 8 4.80 -13.64 8.94
N LEU A 9 4.64 -14.72 9.70
CA LEU A 9 3.88 -15.89 9.29
C LEU A 9 2.36 -15.68 9.38
N GLU A 10 1.88 -14.81 10.26
CA GLU A 10 0.46 -14.46 10.46
C GLU A 10 -0.06 -13.48 9.39
N ARG A 11 0.79 -12.58 8.89
CA ARG A 11 0.37 -11.54 7.94
C ARG A 11 -0.37 -12.11 6.73
N ARG A 12 -1.52 -11.53 6.44
CA ARG A 12 -2.37 -11.85 5.26
C ARG A 12 -2.85 -10.57 4.59
N SER A 13 -3.20 -10.66 3.32
CA SER A 13 -3.87 -9.58 2.61
C SER A 13 -5.36 -9.56 2.97
N ILE A 14 -5.78 -8.50 3.63
CA ILE A 14 -7.17 -8.24 4.01
C ILE A 14 -7.81 -7.33 2.96
N ARG A 15 -9.01 -7.68 2.49
CA ARG A 15 -9.71 -6.98 1.41
C ARG A 15 -11.15 -6.57 1.77
N ALA A 16 -11.49 -6.68 3.06
CA ALA A 16 -12.71 -6.13 3.64
C ALA A 16 -12.36 -5.49 4.97
N TYR A 17 -12.77 -4.25 5.18
CA TYR A 17 -12.43 -3.46 6.34
C TYR A 17 -13.68 -2.91 7.02
N LEU A 18 -13.60 -2.76 8.35
CA LEU A 18 -14.56 -1.97 9.10
C LEU A 18 -14.35 -0.47 8.79
N PRO A 19 -15.41 0.35 8.85
CA PRO A 19 -15.30 1.79 8.57
C PRO A 19 -14.58 2.58 9.65
N GLU A 20 -14.31 1.95 10.80
CA GLU A 20 -13.64 2.58 11.93
C GLU A 20 -12.20 2.95 11.58
N GLN A 21 -11.83 4.21 11.89
CA GLN A 21 -10.48 4.70 11.68
C GLN A 21 -9.50 4.11 12.71
N ILE A 22 -8.29 3.83 12.24
CA ILE A 22 -7.22 3.35 13.12
C ILE A 22 -6.73 4.49 14.05
N PRO A 23 -6.28 4.17 15.28
CA PRO A 23 -5.72 5.17 16.20
C PRO A 23 -4.47 5.84 15.61
N GLU A 24 -4.30 7.12 15.90
CA GLU A 24 -3.13 7.89 15.44
C GLU A 24 -1.79 7.29 15.92
N ASP A 25 -1.74 6.81 17.16
CA ASP A 25 -0.55 6.13 17.71
C ASP A 25 -0.19 4.87 16.91
N SER A 26 -1.20 4.13 16.43
CA SER A 26 -0.98 2.96 15.58
C SER A 26 -0.48 3.36 14.19
N LEU A 27 -1.05 4.41 13.61
CA LEU A 27 -0.61 4.96 12.34
C LEU A 27 0.84 5.42 12.41
N GLN A 28 1.20 6.15 13.47
CA GLN A 28 2.57 6.62 13.67
C GLN A 28 3.58 5.47 13.77
N GLN A 29 3.28 4.41 14.52
CA GLN A 29 4.13 3.22 14.60
C GLN A 29 4.30 2.51 13.24
N ILE A 30 3.25 2.48 12.43
CA ILE A 30 3.31 1.91 11.07
C ILE A 30 4.22 2.76 10.17
N ILE A 31 4.12 4.09 10.24
CA ILE A 31 4.97 5.00 9.48
C ILE A 31 6.44 4.83 9.91
N GLU A 32 6.72 4.78 11.21
CA GLU A 32 8.07 4.57 11.75
C GLU A 32 8.67 3.24 11.29
N ALA A 33 7.88 2.18 11.26
CA ALA A 33 8.32 0.89 10.72
C ALA A 33 8.71 0.99 9.23
N GLY A 34 7.95 1.75 8.44
CA GLY A 34 8.29 2.05 7.05
C GLY A 34 9.58 2.85 6.91
N LEU A 35 9.74 3.89 7.73
CA LEU A 35 10.97 4.73 7.75
C LEU A 35 12.22 3.96 8.17
N ALA A 36 12.07 2.89 8.96
CA ALA A 36 13.16 2.02 9.38
C ALA A 36 13.62 1.02 8.29
N ALA A 37 12.95 0.98 7.13
CA ALA A 37 13.32 0.08 6.05
C ALA A 37 14.70 0.43 5.47
N PRO A 38 15.49 -0.56 5.05
CA PRO A 38 16.74 -0.28 4.34
C PRO A 38 16.46 0.34 2.97
N THR A 39 17.35 1.24 2.55
CA THR A 39 17.34 1.82 1.20
C THR A 39 18.71 1.69 0.55
N GLY A 40 18.75 1.60 -0.77
CA GLY A 40 20.00 1.53 -1.49
C GLY A 40 20.92 2.71 -1.16
N MET A 41 22.16 2.42 -0.75
CA MET A 41 23.15 3.41 -0.28
C MET A 41 22.63 4.32 0.85
N ASN A 42 21.65 3.86 1.62
CA ASN A 42 21.01 4.62 2.69
C ASN A 42 20.47 5.99 2.23
N ARG A 43 19.90 6.06 1.04
CA ARG A 43 19.38 7.31 0.47
C ARG A 43 18.19 7.88 1.22
N GLN A 44 17.34 7.03 1.79
CA GLN A 44 16.15 7.40 2.57
C GLN A 44 15.24 8.41 1.81
N SER A 45 15.09 8.20 0.51
CA SER A 45 14.41 9.14 -0.40
C SER A 45 12.93 8.82 -0.63
N CYS A 46 12.48 7.61 -0.30
CA CYS A 46 11.07 7.24 -0.39
C CYS A 46 10.18 8.20 0.40
N LYS A 47 9.08 8.63 -0.19
CA LYS A 47 8.08 9.47 0.47
C LYS A 47 6.81 8.68 0.74
N PHE A 48 6.25 8.90 1.93
CA PHE A 48 4.99 8.28 2.36
C PHE A 48 3.91 9.37 2.39
N THR A 49 2.82 9.14 1.67
CA THR A 49 1.67 10.04 1.66
C THR A 49 0.49 9.29 2.29
N VAL A 50 0.06 9.76 3.45
CA VAL A 50 -1.06 9.19 4.19
C VAL A 50 -2.35 9.82 3.71
N LEU A 51 -3.28 9.01 3.26
CA LEU A 51 -4.59 9.43 2.80
C LEU A 51 -5.70 8.91 3.72
N GLN A 52 -6.51 9.82 4.21
CA GLN A 52 -7.69 9.60 5.02
C GLN A 52 -8.75 10.64 4.64
N GLY A 53 -10.04 10.37 4.90
CA GLY A 53 -11.12 11.32 4.64
C GLY A 53 -11.24 11.73 3.16
N GLU A 54 -11.37 13.04 2.89
CA GLU A 54 -11.62 13.58 1.55
C GLU A 54 -10.48 13.28 0.55
N PRO A 55 -9.19 13.52 0.83
CA PRO A 55 -8.09 13.18 -0.10
C PRO A 55 -8.10 11.70 -0.51
N HIS A 56 -8.39 10.81 0.43
CA HIS A 56 -8.52 9.38 0.17
C HIS A 56 -9.67 9.08 -0.80
N GLN A 57 -10.84 9.66 -0.56
CA GLN A 57 -12.02 9.46 -1.42
C GLN A 57 -11.78 10.01 -2.83
N ARG A 58 -11.21 11.21 -2.94
CA ARG A 58 -10.91 11.87 -4.21
C ARG A 58 -10.02 11.02 -5.10
N LEU A 59 -8.91 10.51 -4.58
CA LEU A 59 -8.01 9.65 -5.36
C LEU A 59 -8.65 8.31 -5.69
N THR A 60 -9.39 7.69 -4.75
CA THR A 60 -10.07 6.41 -4.97
C THR A 60 -11.07 6.51 -6.13
N LEU A 61 -11.87 7.57 -6.18
CA LEU A 61 -12.86 7.78 -7.24
C LEU A 61 -12.20 8.03 -8.60
N ALA A 62 -11.12 8.84 -8.64
CA ALA A 62 -10.38 9.08 -9.88
C ALA A 62 -9.77 7.80 -10.44
N ILE A 63 -9.17 6.96 -9.59
CA ILE A 63 -8.64 5.66 -10.03
C ILE A 63 -9.76 4.72 -10.45
N THR A 64 -10.90 4.68 -9.74
CA THR A 64 -12.05 3.87 -10.14
C THR A 64 -12.53 4.25 -11.55
N LYS A 65 -12.71 5.54 -11.81
CA LYS A 65 -13.07 6.07 -13.12
C LYS A 65 -12.06 5.66 -14.20
N ALA A 66 -10.76 5.89 -13.95
CA ALA A 66 -9.69 5.56 -14.88
C ALA A 66 -9.62 4.05 -15.20
N VAL A 67 -9.87 3.19 -14.20
CA VAL A 67 -9.90 1.73 -14.37
C VAL A 67 -11.09 1.30 -15.22
N LEU A 68 -12.28 1.88 -15.02
CA LEU A 68 -13.48 1.54 -15.78
C LEU A 68 -13.42 2.03 -17.22
N GLU A 69 -12.88 3.23 -17.46
CA GLU A 69 -12.78 3.85 -18.78
C GLU A 69 -11.57 3.38 -19.59
N GLY A 70 -10.49 3.00 -18.92
CA GLY A 70 -9.16 2.87 -19.51
C GLY A 70 -8.76 1.47 -20.00
N ASN A 71 -9.64 0.47 -20.09
CA ASN A 71 -9.29 -0.92 -20.45
C ASN A 71 -8.11 -1.50 -19.64
N LEU A 72 -7.87 -1.01 -18.43
CA LEU A 72 -6.86 -1.53 -17.53
C LEU A 72 -7.32 -2.90 -17.03
N HIS A 73 -6.44 -3.91 -17.09
CA HIS A 73 -6.71 -5.30 -16.74
C HIS A 73 -6.93 -5.53 -15.23
N PHE A 74 -7.74 -4.67 -14.59
CA PHE A 74 -8.17 -4.84 -13.22
C PHE A 74 -9.56 -5.48 -13.15
N ARG A 75 -9.84 -6.14 -12.04
CA ARG A 75 -11.12 -6.83 -11.81
C ARG A 75 -12.26 -5.87 -11.42
N ALA A 76 -12.25 -4.64 -11.93
CA ALA A 76 -13.35 -3.71 -11.77
C ALA A 76 -14.52 -4.15 -12.65
N LYS A 77 -15.72 -4.22 -12.08
CA LYS A 77 -16.94 -4.61 -12.80
C LYS A 77 -17.87 -3.41 -13.00
N ASP A 78 -17.89 -2.49 -12.06
CA ASP A 78 -18.80 -1.36 -12.01
C ASP A 78 -18.25 -0.27 -11.07
N GLU A 79 -19.02 0.80 -10.91
CA GLU A 79 -18.68 1.96 -10.08
C GLU A 79 -18.54 1.68 -8.57
N SER A 80 -18.95 0.49 -8.11
CA SER A 80 -18.73 0.09 -6.71
C SER A 80 -17.30 -0.36 -6.42
N TYR A 81 -16.50 -0.58 -7.47
CA TYR A 81 -15.10 -0.95 -7.32
C TYR A 81 -14.31 0.07 -6.53
N ARG A 82 -13.52 -0.41 -5.59
CA ARG A 82 -12.57 0.41 -4.81
C ARG A 82 -11.24 -0.32 -4.74
N CYS A 83 -10.21 0.28 -5.33
CA CYS A 83 -8.88 -0.34 -5.41
C CYS A 83 -8.25 -0.58 -4.04
N ASN A 84 -8.61 0.23 -3.05
CA ASN A 84 -8.16 0.17 -1.67
C ASN A 84 -9.14 -0.58 -0.73
N TYR A 85 -10.15 -1.26 -1.28
CA TYR A 85 -11.13 -2.07 -0.54
C TYR A 85 -11.90 -1.30 0.55
N ASN A 86 -12.10 0.01 0.38
CA ASN A 86 -12.71 0.92 1.36
C ASN A 86 -12.00 0.92 2.74
N ALA A 87 -10.70 0.59 2.79
CA ALA A 87 -9.93 0.74 4.01
C ALA A 87 -9.90 2.21 4.47
N PRO A 88 -10.06 2.53 5.77
CA PRO A 88 -10.14 3.91 6.24
C PRO A 88 -8.82 4.69 6.10
N THR A 89 -7.69 4.00 6.02
CA THR A 89 -6.36 4.58 5.82
C THR A 89 -5.69 3.94 4.60
N TRP A 90 -5.10 4.79 3.76
CA TRP A 90 -4.35 4.38 2.58
C TRP A 90 -3.02 5.13 2.53
N ILE A 91 -1.90 4.41 2.54
CA ILE A 91 -0.56 5.01 2.48
C ILE A 91 0.03 4.72 1.10
N LEU A 92 0.37 5.79 0.39
CA LEU A 92 1.10 5.71 -0.87
C LEU A 92 2.59 5.77 -0.59
N VAL A 93 3.38 4.98 -1.32
CA VAL A 93 4.84 5.01 -1.24
C VAL A 93 5.39 5.38 -2.61
N SER A 94 6.10 6.51 -2.67
CA SER A 94 6.65 7.05 -3.90
C SER A 94 8.16 7.27 -3.81
N GLU A 95 8.80 7.24 -4.96
CA GLU A 95 10.22 7.52 -5.11
C GLU A 95 10.47 8.20 -6.46
N ASP A 96 11.59 8.91 -6.57
CA ASP A 96 12.07 9.48 -7.82
C ASP A 96 12.20 8.39 -8.89
N ARG A 97 11.62 8.62 -10.07
CA ARG A 97 11.66 7.68 -11.19
C ARG A 97 13.07 7.41 -11.72
N GLU A 98 14.01 8.31 -11.45
CA GLU A 98 15.42 8.14 -11.81
C GLU A 98 16.17 7.20 -10.86
N ASN A 99 15.60 6.91 -9.67
CA ASN A 99 16.15 5.90 -8.77
C ASN A 99 15.86 4.49 -9.28
N LYS A 100 16.83 3.86 -9.95
CA LYS A 100 16.69 2.54 -10.57
C LYS A 100 16.35 1.41 -9.61
N ILE A 101 16.58 1.59 -8.32
CA ILE A 101 16.23 0.63 -7.26
C ILE A 101 15.06 1.10 -6.41
N GLY A 102 14.43 2.23 -6.76
CA GLY A 102 13.34 2.84 -6.00
C GLY A 102 12.17 1.90 -5.74
N TYR A 103 11.84 1.02 -6.70
CA TYR A 103 10.81 0.00 -6.46
C TYR A 103 11.15 -0.94 -5.30
N ALA A 104 12.40 -1.38 -5.20
CA ALA A 104 12.85 -2.26 -4.12
C ALA A 104 12.83 -1.53 -2.77
N ASP A 105 13.32 -0.29 -2.72
CA ASP A 105 13.31 0.53 -1.52
C ASP A 105 11.87 0.75 -1.01
N CYS A 106 10.95 1.14 -1.91
CA CYS A 106 9.53 1.30 -1.59
C CYS A 106 8.88 -0.02 -1.13
N ALA A 107 9.23 -1.14 -1.75
CA ALA A 107 8.69 -2.45 -1.39
C ALA A 107 9.14 -2.89 0.01
N CYS A 108 10.39 -2.64 0.37
CA CYS A 108 10.90 -2.91 1.73
C CYS A 108 10.15 -2.09 2.78
N ALA A 109 9.96 -0.80 2.52
CA ALA A 109 9.21 0.08 3.41
C ALA A 109 7.76 -0.40 3.58
N LEU A 110 7.10 -0.75 2.47
CA LEU A 110 5.72 -1.21 2.50
C LEU A 110 5.56 -2.52 3.28
N GLU A 111 6.47 -3.49 3.10
CA GLU A 111 6.41 -4.74 3.86
C GLU A 111 6.58 -4.50 5.37
N ASN A 112 7.49 -3.61 5.77
CA ASN A 112 7.63 -3.22 7.18
C ASN A 112 6.33 -2.63 7.73
N MET A 113 5.65 -1.75 6.97
CA MET A 113 4.35 -1.19 7.37
C MET A 113 3.28 -2.28 7.53
N MET A 114 3.22 -3.25 6.61
CA MET A 114 2.25 -4.35 6.69
C MET A 114 2.51 -5.27 7.87
N LEU A 115 3.78 -5.52 8.21
CA LEU A 115 4.16 -6.31 9.39
C LEU A 115 3.82 -5.57 10.69
N ALA A 116 4.07 -4.26 10.75
CA ALA A 116 3.70 -3.42 11.88
C ALA A 116 2.17 -3.41 12.06
N ALA A 117 1.39 -3.24 10.99
CA ALA A 117 -0.07 -3.32 11.05
C ALA A 117 -0.52 -4.68 11.61
N THR A 118 0.07 -5.79 11.16
CA THR A 118 -0.23 -7.14 11.69
C THR A 118 0.13 -7.26 13.18
N ALA A 119 1.26 -6.68 13.61
CA ALA A 119 1.67 -6.69 15.02
C ALA A 119 0.71 -5.92 15.91
N LEU A 120 0.10 -4.86 15.37
CA LEU A 120 -0.91 -4.03 16.04
C LEU A 120 -2.35 -4.59 15.95
N GLY A 121 -2.54 -5.79 15.37
CA GLY A 121 -3.86 -6.39 15.21
C GLY A 121 -4.70 -5.81 14.08
N LEU A 122 -4.08 -5.03 13.18
CA LEU A 122 -4.72 -4.43 12.02
C LEU A 122 -4.57 -5.29 10.78
N GLY A 123 -5.54 -5.18 9.87
CA GLY A 123 -5.47 -5.73 8.52
C GLY A 123 -4.73 -4.82 7.57
N SER A 124 -4.03 -5.40 6.60
CA SER A 124 -3.37 -4.65 5.54
C SER A 124 -3.46 -5.37 4.19
N CYS A 125 -3.39 -4.61 3.11
CA CYS A 125 -3.30 -5.15 1.76
C CYS A 125 -2.43 -4.26 0.87
N TRP A 126 -1.49 -4.86 0.15
CA TRP A 126 -0.78 -4.20 -0.94
C TRP A 126 -1.76 -3.82 -2.04
N VAL A 127 -1.80 -2.55 -2.42
CA VAL A 127 -2.62 -2.01 -3.51
C VAL A 127 -1.71 -1.50 -4.61
N ASN A 128 -1.82 -2.10 -5.80
CA ASN A 128 -0.91 -1.79 -6.92
C ASN A 128 -1.52 -0.85 -7.97
N GLN A 129 -2.80 -0.54 -7.88
CA GLN A 129 -3.53 0.19 -8.93
C GLN A 129 -3.03 1.63 -9.14
N VAL A 130 -2.41 2.23 -8.13
CA VAL A 130 -1.85 3.58 -8.24
C VAL A 130 -0.65 3.60 -9.20
N TYR A 131 0.19 2.56 -9.20
CA TYR A 131 1.39 2.51 -10.03
C TYR A 131 1.09 2.70 -11.52
N PRO A 132 0.23 1.90 -12.19
CA PRO A 132 -0.06 2.06 -13.62
C PRO A 132 -0.94 3.27 -13.95
N THR A 133 -1.54 3.93 -12.94
CA THR A 133 -2.44 5.07 -13.16
C THR A 133 -1.81 6.41 -12.78
N CYS A 134 -0.70 6.43 -12.05
CA CYS A 134 -0.15 7.64 -11.44
C CYS A 134 0.28 8.72 -12.46
N ASP A 135 0.55 8.37 -13.71
CA ASP A 135 0.92 9.31 -14.78
C ASP A 135 -0.28 9.72 -15.66
N MET A 136 -1.49 9.20 -15.39
CA MET A 136 -2.69 9.69 -16.05
C MET A 136 -2.97 11.14 -15.62
N PRO A 137 -3.29 12.07 -16.53
CA PRO A 137 -3.33 13.51 -16.24
C PRO A 137 -4.15 13.88 -15.02
N GLU A 138 -5.39 13.40 -14.91
CA GLU A 138 -6.29 13.68 -13.78
C GLU A 138 -5.71 13.15 -12.44
N ILE A 139 -5.14 11.95 -12.46
CA ILE A 139 -4.56 11.32 -11.27
C ILE A 139 -3.27 12.03 -10.88
N ARG A 140 -2.41 12.37 -11.85
CA ARG A 140 -1.17 13.12 -11.61
C ARG A 140 -1.46 14.49 -10.98
N GLU A 141 -2.45 15.20 -11.47
CA GLU A 141 -2.87 16.48 -10.88
C GLU A 141 -3.28 16.31 -9.40
N ILE A 142 -4.08 15.28 -9.09
CA ILE A 142 -4.46 14.97 -7.72
C ILE A 142 -3.24 14.67 -6.85
N LEU A 143 -2.32 13.81 -7.31
CA LEU A 143 -1.10 13.43 -6.58
C LEU A 143 -0.21 14.66 -6.33
N THR A 144 -0.05 15.52 -7.33
CA THR A 144 0.69 16.78 -7.19
C THR A 144 0.02 17.72 -6.17
N SER A 145 -1.31 17.78 -6.14
CA SER A 145 -2.04 18.57 -5.14
C SER A 145 -1.86 18.07 -3.70
N PHE A 146 -1.46 16.81 -3.51
CA PHE A 146 -1.08 16.24 -2.22
C PHE A 146 0.40 16.50 -1.84
N GLY A 147 1.14 17.23 -2.67
CA GLY A 147 2.55 17.55 -2.45
C GLY A 147 3.52 16.45 -2.91
N ILE A 148 3.05 15.48 -3.69
CA ILE A 148 3.93 14.46 -4.27
C ILE A 148 4.69 15.10 -5.44
N PRO A 149 6.05 15.03 -5.47
CA PRO A 149 6.83 15.62 -6.55
C PRO A 149 6.45 15.04 -7.92
N GLU A 150 6.43 15.87 -8.95
CA GLU A 150 6.08 15.48 -10.32
C GLU A 150 6.98 14.37 -10.87
N GLY A 151 8.28 14.39 -10.51
CA GLY A 151 9.25 13.35 -10.88
C GLY A 151 9.07 12.02 -10.13
N HIS A 152 8.20 11.95 -9.11
CA HIS A 152 7.97 10.72 -8.36
C HIS A 152 6.96 9.80 -9.05
N ILE A 153 7.22 8.50 -8.95
CA ILE A 153 6.30 7.45 -9.34
C ILE A 153 5.76 6.72 -8.09
N MET A 154 4.49 6.35 -8.11
CA MET A 154 3.84 5.60 -7.03
C MET A 154 4.14 4.11 -7.18
N TYR A 155 5.27 3.65 -6.66
CA TYR A 155 5.67 2.24 -6.83
C TYR A 155 4.75 1.25 -6.14
N CYS A 156 4.21 1.61 -5.00
CA CYS A 156 3.30 0.76 -4.24
C CYS A 156 2.44 1.58 -3.26
N SER A 157 1.44 0.92 -2.70
CA SER A 157 0.62 1.51 -1.65
C SER A 157 0.01 0.43 -0.76
N VAL A 158 -0.41 0.78 0.45
CA VAL A 158 -1.03 -0.13 1.40
C VAL A 158 -2.35 0.41 1.95
N ALA A 159 -3.40 -0.39 1.85
CA ALA A 159 -4.67 -0.20 2.52
C ALA A 159 -4.57 -0.77 3.94
N ILE A 160 -5.01 -0.01 4.96
CA ILE A 160 -4.90 -0.38 6.38
C ILE A 160 -6.21 -0.07 7.11
N GLY A 161 -6.63 -0.97 7.99
CA GLY A 161 -7.82 -0.82 8.83
C GLY A 161 -8.10 -2.07 9.66
N TYR A 162 -9.17 -2.05 10.43
CA TYR A 162 -9.65 -3.25 11.12
C TYR A 162 -10.25 -4.23 10.13
N ALA A 163 -9.84 -5.51 10.20
CA ALA A 163 -10.33 -6.53 9.29
C ALA A 163 -11.82 -6.83 9.51
N ALA A 164 -12.62 -6.81 8.45
CA ALA A 164 -14.02 -7.25 8.43
C ALA A 164 -14.17 -8.66 7.84
N GLU A 165 -13.07 -9.37 7.61
CA GLU A 165 -13.06 -10.73 7.09
C GLU A 165 -12.05 -11.61 7.82
N THR A 166 -12.28 -12.92 7.81
CA THR A 166 -11.26 -13.89 8.20
C THR A 166 -10.33 -14.13 7.01
N PRO A 167 -9.02 -13.93 7.16
CA PRO A 167 -8.08 -14.13 6.07
C PRO A 167 -8.04 -15.59 5.64
N ARG A 168 -7.83 -15.83 4.34
CA ARG A 168 -7.67 -17.17 3.81
C ARG A 168 -6.38 -17.81 4.31
N GLU A 169 -6.41 -19.12 4.52
CA GLU A 169 -5.18 -19.88 4.77
C GLU A 169 -4.20 -19.73 3.60
N LEU A 170 -2.92 -19.71 3.92
CA LEU A 170 -1.86 -19.58 2.95
C LEU A 170 -1.32 -20.95 2.55
N GLU A 171 -1.67 -21.42 1.38
CA GLU A 171 -0.99 -22.53 0.75
C GLU A 171 0.37 -22.07 0.20
N ARG A 172 1.43 -22.69 0.67
CA ARG A 172 2.80 -22.39 0.20
C ARG A 172 3.23 -23.43 -0.81
N LYS A 173 3.63 -22.97 -1.99
CA LYS A 173 4.18 -23.87 -3.02
C LYS A 173 5.56 -24.39 -2.56
N GLU A 174 5.76 -25.68 -2.74
CA GLU A 174 7.06 -26.34 -2.53
C GLU A 174 8.06 -26.01 -3.64
N GLY A 175 9.32 -26.40 -3.46
CA GLY A 175 10.36 -26.26 -4.49
C GLY A 175 10.89 -24.82 -4.69
N ARG A 176 10.57 -23.88 -3.77
CA ARG A 176 11.01 -22.50 -3.86
C ARG A 176 12.39 -22.23 -3.24
N VAL A 177 12.95 -23.22 -2.58
CA VAL A 177 14.28 -23.12 -1.94
C VAL A 177 15.21 -24.07 -2.67
N ILE A 178 16.32 -23.56 -3.17
CA ILE A 178 17.40 -24.34 -3.77
C ILE A 178 18.57 -24.33 -2.79
N ARG A 179 19.08 -25.50 -2.48
CA ARG A 179 20.31 -25.70 -1.69
C ARG A 179 21.27 -26.47 -2.57
N PRO A 180 22.25 -25.81 -3.22
CA PRO A 180 23.20 -26.46 -4.09
C PRO A 180 24.13 -27.41 -3.31
#